data_d2816f6425c496945be289ae9d86057f
#
_entry.id   d2816f6425c496945be289ae9d86057f
#
_cell.length_a   1.000
_cell.length_b   1.000
_cell.length_c   1.000
_cell.angle_alpha   90.00
_cell.angle_beta   90.00
_cell.angle_gamma   90.00
#
_symmetry.space_group_name_H-M   'P 1'
#
loop_
_entity.id
_entity.type
_entity.pdbx_description
1 polymer ?
#
loop_
_entity_poly.entity_id
_entity_poly.type
_entity_poly.pdbx_seq_one_letter_code
_entity_poly.pdbx_strand_id
1 'polypeptide(L)'
;MFDSMLPHLRDGMKIFIVPGNYGGLILNKKLSHSQKKGTDIIFIDTISLPWATRLAHPGAVAIMGVKEFMPLSIFPQSKRTPELETLIKDVFPILPEFLANPVVAAFENINFGAHPVLSILNMGICENYNGQFSFYGDCCSTAVAKVEDALDRERMAVGESLHMHLRTELEANNSLYASHAKCIYDFNRQSS
;
A
#
# COMPACT_ATOMS: atom_id res chain seq x y z
N MET A 1 2.91 10.93 16.03
CA MET A 1 3.34 9.54 16.30
C MET A 1 4.86 9.36 16.20
N PHE A 2 5.53 9.52 15.04
CA PHE A 2 6.99 9.28 14.94
C PHE A 2 7.80 10.21 15.86
N ASP A 3 7.44 11.48 15.93
CA ASP A 3 8.13 12.44 16.81
C ASP A 3 8.06 12.01 18.29
N SER A 4 6.96 11.40 18.71
CA SER A 4 6.81 10.81 20.05
C SER A 4 7.63 9.53 20.25
N MET A 5 8.00 8.84 19.17
CA MET A 5 8.87 7.65 19.23
C MET A 5 10.35 8.01 19.27
N LEU A 6 10.76 9.17 18.73
CA LEU A 6 12.15 9.57 18.60
C LEU A 6 12.98 9.37 19.88
N PRO A 7 12.55 9.81 21.08
CA PRO A 7 13.34 9.63 22.31
C PRO A 7 13.62 8.17 22.66
N HIS A 8 12.77 7.26 22.20
CA HIS A 8 12.80 5.83 22.55
C HIS A 8 13.50 4.96 21.50
N LEU A 9 13.92 5.53 20.37
CA LEU A 9 14.62 4.78 19.33
C LEU A 9 15.98 4.27 19.83
N ARG A 10 16.29 3.03 19.45
CA ARG A 10 17.56 2.34 19.77
C ARG A 10 18.07 1.63 18.52
N ASP A 11 19.38 1.43 18.46
CA ASP A 11 20.03 0.71 17.38
C ASP A 11 19.43 -0.69 17.18
N GLY A 12 19.31 -1.09 15.94
CA GLY A 12 18.77 -2.38 15.52
C GLY A 12 17.25 -2.48 15.54
N MET A 13 16.52 -1.41 15.92
CA MET A 13 15.06 -1.42 15.82
C MET A 13 14.58 -1.53 14.37
N LYS A 14 13.52 -2.31 14.18
CA LYS A 14 12.84 -2.50 12.91
C LYS A 14 11.45 -1.89 13.02
N ILE A 15 11.12 -0.94 12.14
CA ILE A 15 9.86 -0.20 12.14
C ILE A 15 9.08 -0.57 10.90
N PHE A 16 7.97 -1.29 11.08
CA PHE A 16 7.01 -1.55 10.02
C PHE A 16 6.08 -0.36 9.83
N ILE A 17 5.92 0.08 8.59
CA ILE A 17 5.02 1.16 8.20
C ILE A 17 3.98 0.55 7.26
N VAL A 18 2.73 0.52 7.71
CA VAL A 18 1.64 -0.21 7.07
C VAL A 18 0.44 0.72 6.89
N PRO A 19 0.19 1.21 5.67
CA PRO A 19 1.02 1.21 4.47
C PRO A 19 2.22 2.17 4.55
N GLY A 20 3.25 1.89 3.76
CA GLY A 20 4.50 2.65 3.78
C GLY A 20 4.40 4.03 3.15
N ASN A 21 4.03 4.11 1.88
CA ASN A 21 3.85 5.37 1.13
C ASN A 21 5.02 6.36 1.30
N TYR A 22 6.24 5.92 1.00
CA TYR A 22 7.49 6.65 1.26
C TYR A 22 7.81 6.89 2.75
N GLY A 23 7.08 6.24 3.66
CA GLY A 23 7.21 6.46 5.10
C GLY A 23 8.62 6.26 5.61
N GLY A 24 9.29 5.19 5.23
CA GLY A 24 10.67 4.91 5.60
C GLY A 24 11.64 6.01 5.20
N LEU A 25 11.50 6.56 3.98
CA LEU A 25 12.33 7.67 3.50
C LEU A 25 12.07 8.96 4.30
N ILE A 26 10.79 9.29 4.52
CA ILE A 26 10.37 10.49 5.27
C ILE A 26 10.84 10.39 6.72
N LEU A 27 10.64 9.25 7.37
CA LEU A 27 11.02 9.05 8.77
C LEU A 27 12.54 9.01 8.95
N ASN A 28 13.27 8.40 8.01
CA ASN A 28 14.73 8.47 8.02
C ASN A 28 15.27 9.89 7.86
N LYS A 29 14.66 10.71 6.98
CA LYS A 29 14.99 12.12 6.86
C LYS A 29 14.73 12.86 8.18
N LYS A 30 13.60 12.64 8.84
CA LYS A 30 13.33 13.20 10.17
C LYS A 30 14.35 12.75 11.21
N LEU A 31 14.69 11.47 11.23
CA LEU A 31 15.69 10.90 12.14
C LEU A 31 17.05 11.59 11.96
N SER A 32 17.49 11.79 10.70
CA SER A 32 18.77 12.41 10.40
C SER A 32 18.90 13.87 10.84
N HIS A 33 17.79 14.56 11.10
CA HIS A 33 17.73 15.94 11.60
C HIS A 33 17.34 16.01 13.09
N SER A 34 17.26 14.89 13.78
CA SER A 34 16.86 14.80 15.19
C SER A 34 18.06 14.65 16.13
N GLN A 35 17.81 14.72 17.43
CA GLN A 35 18.81 14.39 18.47
C GLN A 35 19.23 12.90 18.46
N LYS A 36 18.48 12.04 17.77
CA LYS A 36 18.76 10.63 17.55
C LYS A 36 19.45 10.35 16.21
N LYS A 37 20.01 11.37 15.57
CA LYS A 37 20.84 11.23 14.37
C LYS A 37 21.91 10.17 14.57
N GLY A 38 21.98 9.25 13.61
CA GLY A 38 22.95 8.14 13.65
C GLY A 38 22.45 6.87 14.32
N THR A 39 21.25 6.87 14.94
CA THR A 39 20.64 5.63 15.42
C THR A 39 20.37 4.70 14.26
N ASP A 40 20.79 3.45 14.38
CA ASP A 40 20.64 2.42 13.34
C ASP A 40 19.22 1.84 13.33
N ILE A 41 18.37 2.38 12.48
CA ILE A 41 16.97 1.96 12.33
C ILE A 41 16.77 1.32 10.95
N ILE A 42 15.98 0.27 10.92
CA ILE A 42 15.51 -0.36 9.69
C ILE A 42 14.03 -0.06 9.53
N PHE A 43 13.66 0.55 8.41
CA PHE A 43 12.26 0.79 8.04
C PHE A 43 11.80 -0.28 7.05
N ILE A 44 10.58 -0.76 7.23
CA ILE A 44 9.96 -1.78 6.38
C ILE A 44 8.62 -1.22 5.93
N ASP A 45 8.56 -0.82 4.64
CA ASP A 45 7.39 -0.19 4.04
C ASP A 45 6.58 -1.24 3.27
N THR A 46 5.33 -1.50 3.69
CA THR A 46 4.40 -2.35 2.91
C THR A 46 3.65 -1.52 1.87
N ILE A 47 3.22 -2.14 0.77
CA ILE A 47 2.43 -1.41 -0.23
C ILE A 47 1.02 -1.05 0.27
N SER A 48 0.45 -1.86 1.17
CA SER A 48 -0.89 -1.63 1.72
C SER A 48 -1.08 -2.41 3.03
N LEU A 49 -2.33 -2.50 3.52
CA LEU A 49 -2.70 -3.35 4.66
C LEU A 49 -2.69 -4.83 4.26
N PRO A 50 -2.32 -5.75 5.17
CA PRO A 50 -2.37 -7.20 4.95
C PRO A 50 -3.77 -7.73 4.66
N TRP A 51 -4.78 -7.09 5.22
CA TRP A 51 -6.18 -7.47 5.13
C TRP A 51 -7.03 -6.36 4.52
N ALA A 52 -8.02 -6.73 3.71
CA ALA A 52 -9.10 -5.83 3.35
C ALA A 52 -10.08 -5.79 4.53
N THR A 53 -10.15 -4.67 5.22
CA THR A 53 -10.95 -4.53 6.43
C THR A 53 -11.97 -3.42 6.31
N ARG A 54 -13.09 -3.57 7.02
CA ARG A 54 -14.13 -2.55 7.16
C ARG A 54 -14.52 -2.42 8.62
N LEU A 55 -14.80 -1.21 9.05
CA LEU A 55 -15.42 -0.98 10.36
C LEU A 55 -16.88 -1.45 10.29
N ALA A 56 -17.21 -2.52 11.00
CA ALA A 56 -18.58 -3.03 11.02
C ALA A 56 -19.45 -2.17 11.98
N HIS A 57 -18.93 -1.91 13.16
CA HIS A 57 -19.51 -1.00 14.17
C HIS A 57 -18.42 -0.62 15.19
N PRO A 58 -18.62 0.36 16.08
CA PRO A 58 -17.64 0.68 17.12
C PRO A 58 -17.16 -0.56 17.89
N GLY A 59 -15.85 -0.82 17.84
CA GLY A 59 -15.21 -1.97 18.49
C GLY A 59 -15.19 -3.28 17.68
N ALA A 60 -15.74 -3.30 16.45
CA ALA A 60 -15.70 -4.48 15.58
C ALA A 60 -15.20 -4.16 14.16
N VAL A 61 -14.31 -5.00 13.66
CA VAL A 61 -13.75 -4.93 12.32
C VAL A 61 -14.10 -6.21 11.55
N ALA A 62 -14.69 -6.05 10.38
CA ALA A 62 -14.90 -7.14 9.44
C ALA A 62 -13.66 -7.31 8.56
N ILE A 63 -13.15 -8.53 8.42
CA ILE A 63 -12.11 -8.89 7.46
C ILE A 63 -12.81 -9.42 6.22
N MET A 64 -12.74 -8.66 5.14
CA MET A 64 -13.39 -8.98 3.86
C MET A 64 -12.50 -9.83 2.96
N GLY A 65 -11.20 -9.79 3.16
CA GLY A 65 -10.24 -10.57 2.40
C GLY A 65 -8.86 -10.52 3.00
N VAL A 66 -8.10 -11.57 2.76
CA VAL A 66 -6.69 -11.68 3.12
C VAL A 66 -5.88 -11.70 1.82
N LYS A 67 -4.80 -10.95 1.75
CA LYS A 67 -3.93 -10.99 0.59
C LYS A 67 -3.11 -12.28 0.58
N GLU A 68 -2.85 -12.81 -0.60
CA GLU A 68 -2.02 -14.01 -0.81
C GLU A 68 -0.56 -13.77 -0.38
N PHE A 69 -0.08 -12.57 -0.63
CA PHE A 69 1.26 -12.13 -0.23
C PHE A 69 1.28 -10.62 0.00
N MET A 70 2.36 -10.12 0.59
CA MET A 70 2.53 -8.69 0.87
C MET A 70 3.83 -8.17 0.28
N PRO A 71 3.76 -7.40 -0.81
CA PRO A 71 4.92 -6.67 -1.30
C PRO A 71 5.35 -5.61 -0.27
N LEU A 72 6.64 -5.61 0.03
CA LEU A 72 7.24 -4.68 0.98
C LEU A 72 8.69 -4.37 0.59
N SER A 73 9.21 -3.27 1.10
CA SER A 73 10.61 -2.90 0.93
C SER A 73 11.32 -2.68 2.25
N ILE A 74 12.63 -2.86 2.24
CA ILE A 74 13.52 -2.63 3.38
C ILE A 74 14.36 -1.39 3.09
N PHE A 75 14.45 -0.48 4.06
CA PHE A 75 15.29 0.71 3.97
C PHE A 75 16.08 0.94 5.26
N PRO A 76 17.39 1.26 5.21
CA PRO A 76 18.23 1.36 3.99
C PRO A 76 18.44 0.01 3.29
N GLN A 77 18.62 0.06 1.96
CA GLN A 77 18.82 -1.14 1.15
C GLN A 77 20.04 -1.97 1.59
N SER A 78 21.10 -1.31 2.09
CA SER A 78 22.30 -1.97 2.62
C SER A 78 22.04 -2.86 3.83
N LYS A 79 20.87 -2.72 4.48
CA LYS A 79 20.46 -3.55 5.63
C LYS A 79 19.62 -4.78 5.22
N ARG A 80 19.30 -4.92 3.96
CA ARG A 80 18.60 -6.09 3.45
C ARG A 80 19.56 -7.28 3.41
N THR A 81 19.38 -8.21 4.32
CA THR A 81 20.17 -9.45 4.43
C THR A 81 19.23 -10.66 4.45
N PRO A 82 19.72 -11.87 4.09
CA PRO A 82 18.93 -13.09 4.17
C PRO A 82 18.37 -13.36 5.57
N GLU A 83 19.12 -13.02 6.61
CA GLU A 83 18.70 -13.20 8.00
C GLU A 83 17.54 -12.26 8.35
N LEU A 84 17.60 -11.00 7.88
CA LEU A 84 16.50 -10.06 8.08
C LEU A 84 15.25 -10.47 7.28
N GLU A 85 15.42 -10.94 6.05
CA GLU A 85 14.29 -11.46 5.25
C GLU A 85 13.64 -12.67 5.93
N THR A 86 14.43 -13.57 6.50
CA THR A 86 13.92 -14.72 7.27
C THR A 86 13.15 -14.24 8.49
N LEU A 87 13.72 -13.33 9.28
CA LEU A 87 13.05 -12.76 10.45
C LEU A 87 11.70 -12.11 10.06
N ILE A 88 11.65 -11.37 8.95
CA ILE A 88 10.40 -10.75 8.47
C ILE A 88 9.38 -11.82 8.11
N LYS A 89 9.79 -12.90 7.41
CA LYS A 89 8.91 -14.02 7.09
C LYS A 89 8.32 -14.70 8.32
N ASP A 90 9.11 -14.79 9.39
CA ASP A 90 8.68 -15.44 10.64
C ASP A 90 7.68 -14.60 11.46
N VAL A 91 7.80 -13.27 11.39
CA VAL A 91 6.97 -12.37 12.22
C VAL A 91 5.83 -11.69 11.48
N PHE A 92 5.90 -11.59 10.16
CA PHE A 92 4.86 -10.94 9.38
C PHE A 92 3.71 -11.92 9.07
N PRO A 93 2.45 -11.51 9.21
CA PRO A 93 1.31 -12.45 9.18
C PRO A 93 1.01 -13.03 7.78
N ILE A 94 1.61 -12.48 6.73
CA ILE A 94 1.38 -12.86 5.33
C ILE A 94 2.74 -13.01 4.65
N LEU A 95 2.85 -13.91 3.68
CA LEU A 95 4.10 -14.15 2.95
C LEU A 95 4.64 -12.84 2.33
N PRO A 96 5.82 -12.34 2.74
CA PRO A 96 6.37 -11.12 2.17
C PRO A 96 6.98 -11.34 0.79
N GLU A 97 6.75 -10.41 -0.11
CA GLU A 97 7.48 -10.24 -1.37
C GLU A 97 8.41 -9.02 -1.25
N PHE A 98 9.71 -9.24 -1.38
CA PHE A 98 10.69 -8.18 -1.16
C PHE A 98 10.96 -7.37 -2.43
N LEU A 99 10.46 -6.15 -2.46
CA LEU A 99 10.67 -5.19 -3.55
C LEU A 99 12.06 -4.55 -3.49
N ALA A 100 12.48 -3.93 -4.59
CA ALA A 100 13.81 -3.38 -4.74
C ALA A 100 14.11 -2.24 -3.76
N ASN A 101 13.16 -1.35 -3.51
CA ASN A 101 13.34 -0.18 -2.65
C ASN A 101 11.98 0.46 -2.28
N PRO A 102 11.94 1.44 -1.33
CA PRO A 102 10.71 2.11 -0.93
C PRO A 102 10.00 2.90 -2.03
N VAL A 103 10.71 3.35 -3.06
CA VAL A 103 10.09 4.05 -4.17
C VAL A 103 9.26 3.07 -5.00
N VAL A 104 9.82 1.91 -5.34
CA VAL A 104 9.08 0.83 -6.00
C VAL A 104 7.88 0.41 -5.16
N ALA A 105 8.04 0.23 -3.83
CA ALA A 105 6.93 -0.13 -2.95
C ALA A 105 5.81 0.93 -2.95
N ALA A 106 6.15 2.21 -3.00
CA ALA A 106 5.16 3.27 -3.07
C ALA A 106 4.44 3.30 -4.43
N PHE A 107 5.14 3.03 -5.52
CA PHE A 107 4.54 2.93 -6.86
C PHE A 107 3.70 1.67 -7.06
N GLU A 108 3.99 0.57 -6.36
CA GLU A 108 3.17 -0.64 -6.33
C GLU A 108 1.90 -0.50 -5.45
N ASN A 109 1.74 0.61 -4.72
CA ASN A 109 0.52 0.86 -3.97
C ASN A 109 -0.61 1.34 -4.89
N ILE A 110 -1.42 0.39 -5.33
CA ILE A 110 -2.55 0.62 -6.25
C ILE A 110 -3.67 1.49 -5.68
N ASN A 111 -3.73 1.68 -4.37
CA ASN A 111 -4.78 2.49 -3.73
C ASN A 111 -4.77 3.95 -4.19
N PHE A 112 -3.64 4.46 -4.70
CA PHE A 112 -3.56 5.82 -5.21
C PHE A 112 -4.36 6.00 -6.52
N GLY A 113 -4.50 4.95 -7.32
CA GLY A 113 -5.32 4.95 -8.54
C GLY A 113 -6.81 4.86 -8.25
N ALA A 114 -7.21 3.81 -7.54
CA ALA A 114 -8.60 3.50 -7.26
C ALA A 114 -9.30 4.55 -6.38
N HIS A 115 -8.81 4.79 -5.17
CA HIS A 115 -9.55 5.56 -4.17
C HIS A 115 -9.80 7.02 -4.56
N PRO A 116 -8.81 7.81 -5.05
CA PRO A 116 -9.06 9.17 -5.50
C PRO A 116 -10.02 9.25 -6.68
N VAL A 117 -9.86 8.37 -7.66
CA VAL A 117 -10.73 8.36 -8.85
C VAL A 117 -12.17 8.05 -8.48
N LEU A 118 -12.39 6.97 -7.73
CA LEU A 118 -13.72 6.58 -7.25
C LEU A 118 -14.36 7.68 -6.40
N SER A 119 -13.60 8.32 -5.51
CA SER A 119 -14.14 9.37 -4.63
C SER A 119 -14.44 10.65 -5.40
N ILE A 120 -13.48 11.17 -6.18
CA ILE A 120 -13.60 12.48 -6.83
C ILE A 120 -14.68 12.48 -7.91
N LEU A 121 -14.74 11.40 -8.72
CA LEU A 121 -15.74 11.31 -9.80
C LEU A 121 -17.15 10.98 -9.27
N ASN A 122 -17.29 10.64 -7.99
CA ASN A 122 -18.57 10.32 -7.37
C ASN A 122 -18.82 11.15 -6.10
N MET A 123 -18.30 12.38 -6.04
CA MET A 123 -18.50 13.29 -4.89
C MET A 123 -19.97 13.41 -4.48
N GLY A 124 -20.87 13.50 -5.45
CA GLY A 124 -22.30 13.59 -5.19
C GLY A 124 -22.86 12.36 -4.47
N ILE A 125 -22.37 11.16 -4.78
CA ILE A 125 -22.73 9.93 -4.04
C ILE A 125 -22.15 9.98 -2.64
N CYS A 126 -20.86 10.31 -2.52
CA CYS A 126 -20.17 10.35 -1.23
C CYS A 126 -20.80 11.34 -0.25
N GLU A 127 -21.25 12.51 -0.72
CA GLU A 127 -21.83 13.57 0.11
C GLU A 127 -23.29 13.36 0.44
N ASN A 128 -24.10 12.79 -0.46
CA ASN A 128 -25.56 12.80 -0.33
C ASN A 128 -26.15 11.48 0.18
N TYR A 129 -25.43 10.37 0.10
CA TYR A 129 -25.99 9.04 0.43
C TYR A 129 -25.63 8.53 1.82
N ASN A 130 -24.93 9.32 2.64
CA ASN A 130 -24.61 8.99 4.06
C ASN A 130 -24.01 7.58 4.26
N GLY A 131 -23.16 7.13 3.31
CA GLY A 131 -22.57 5.80 3.35
C GLY A 131 -23.49 4.64 2.93
N GLN A 132 -24.70 4.91 2.48
CA GLN A 132 -25.64 3.89 1.99
C GLN A 132 -25.37 3.56 0.51
N PHE A 133 -24.13 3.17 0.21
CA PHE A 133 -23.69 2.75 -1.11
C PHE A 133 -22.45 1.85 -1.00
N SER A 134 -22.23 1.02 -2.01
CA SER A 134 -20.99 0.25 -2.14
C SER A 134 -19.94 1.10 -2.84
N PHE A 135 -18.84 1.39 -2.14
CA PHE A 135 -17.77 2.25 -2.69
C PHE A 135 -17.21 1.71 -4.02
N TYR A 136 -16.91 0.42 -4.08
CA TYR A 136 -16.41 -0.20 -5.32
C TYR A 136 -17.51 -0.56 -6.30
N GLY A 137 -18.70 -0.98 -5.81
CA GLY A 137 -19.81 -1.39 -6.65
C GLY A 137 -20.50 -0.22 -7.32
N ASP A 138 -20.92 0.78 -6.55
CA ASP A 138 -21.74 1.89 -7.05
C ASP A 138 -20.92 3.03 -7.63
N CYS A 139 -19.71 3.28 -7.09
CA CYS A 139 -18.84 4.35 -7.58
C CYS A 139 -18.00 3.93 -8.79
N CYS A 140 -17.82 2.63 -9.09
CA CYS A 140 -17.09 2.17 -10.24
C CYS A 140 -18.02 1.92 -11.43
N SER A 141 -18.30 2.95 -12.22
CA SER A 141 -18.91 2.79 -13.54
C SER A 141 -17.86 2.42 -14.59
N THR A 142 -18.31 1.96 -15.77
CA THR A 142 -17.39 1.71 -16.89
C THR A 142 -16.62 2.96 -17.34
N ALA A 143 -17.21 4.16 -17.15
CA ALA A 143 -16.55 5.42 -17.45
C ALA A 143 -15.47 5.74 -16.38
N VAL A 144 -15.79 5.52 -15.12
CA VAL A 144 -14.83 5.69 -14.00
C VAL A 144 -13.66 4.74 -14.13
N ALA A 145 -13.90 3.45 -14.42
CA ALA A 145 -12.85 2.48 -14.64
C ALA A 145 -11.88 2.85 -15.76
N LYS A 146 -12.36 3.52 -16.83
CA LYS A 146 -11.48 4.05 -17.89
C LYS A 146 -10.56 5.16 -17.40
N VAL A 147 -10.99 5.95 -16.42
CA VAL A 147 -10.15 6.98 -15.82
C VAL A 147 -9.11 6.32 -14.88
N GLU A 148 -9.49 5.30 -14.12
CA GLU A 148 -8.55 4.47 -13.36
C GLU A 148 -7.47 3.87 -14.26
N ASP A 149 -7.85 3.22 -15.36
CA ASP A 149 -6.92 2.66 -16.35
C ASP A 149 -6.01 3.73 -16.98
N ALA A 150 -6.51 4.95 -17.18
CA ALA A 150 -5.70 6.04 -17.72
C ALA A 150 -4.65 6.50 -16.70
N LEU A 151 -5.03 6.64 -15.43
CA LEU A 151 -4.13 7.01 -14.36
C LEU A 151 -3.07 5.92 -14.12
N ASP A 152 -3.47 4.65 -14.20
CA ASP A 152 -2.52 3.53 -14.07
C ASP A 152 -1.50 3.53 -15.21
N ARG A 153 -1.91 3.82 -16.44
CA ARG A 153 -0.96 3.99 -17.57
C ARG A 153 0.04 5.13 -17.33
N GLU A 154 -0.39 6.25 -16.74
CA GLU A 154 0.52 7.36 -16.38
C GLU A 154 1.51 6.91 -15.30
N ARG A 155 1.04 6.20 -14.26
CA ARG A 155 1.90 5.61 -13.23
C ARG A 155 2.95 4.68 -13.83
N MET A 156 2.51 3.78 -14.72
CA MET A 156 3.42 2.85 -15.42
C MET A 156 4.46 3.59 -16.25
N ALA A 157 4.07 4.62 -17.00
CA ALA A 157 4.99 5.42 -17.82
C ALA A 157 6.03 6.16 -16.97
N VAL A 158 5.63 6.70 -15.81
CA VAL A 158 6.58 7.30 -14.85
C VAL A 158 7.52 6.22 -14.31
N GLY A 159 6.99 5.06 -13.94
CA GLY A 159 7.79 3.93 -13.47
C GLY A 159 8.84 3.49 -14.51
N GLU A 160 8.45 3.37 -15.77
CA GLU A 160 9.35 3.02 -16.86
C GLU A 160 10.45 4.07 -17.04
N SER A 161 10.11 5.36 -16.97
CA SER A 161 11.10 6.45 -17.06
C SER A 161 12.12 6.43 -15.92
N LEU A 162 11.76 5.84 -14.79
CA LEU A 162 12.61 5.64 -13.61
C LEU A 162 13.25 4.24 -13.57
N HIS A 163 13.15 3.47 -14.66
CA HIS A 163 13.66 2.10 -14.78
C HIS A 163 13.13 1.15 -13.70
N MET A 164 11.88 1.35 -13.28
CA MET A 164 11.19 0.46 -12.34
C MET A 164 10.35 -0.57 -13.10
N HIS A 165 10.39 -1.81 -12.64
CA HIS A 165 9.47 -2.86 -13.08
C HIS A 165 8.27 -2.87 -12.13
N LEU A 166 7.12 -2.44 -12.62
CA LEU A 166 5.88 -2.35 -11.86
C LEU A 166 4.82 -3.27 -12.45
N ARG A 167 3.92 -3.73 -11.62
CA ARG A 167 2.67 -4.38 -12.06
C ARG A 167 1.64 -3.31 -12.42
N THR A 168 0.81 -3.58 -13.41
CA THR A 168 -0.41 -2.79 -13.62
C THR A 168 -1.35 -2.95 -12.42
N GLU A 169 -2.28 -2.03 -12.24
CA GLU A 169 -3.26 -2.11 -11.15
C GLU A 169 -4.06 -3.41 -11.21
N LEU A 170 -4.48 -3.83 -12.41
CA LEU A 170 -5.22 -5.06 -12.60
C LEU A 170 -4.37 -6.31 -12.27
N GLU A 171 -3.11 -6.37 -12.72
CA GLU A 171 -2.18 -7.47 -12.40
C GLU A 171 -1.92 -7.55 -10.89
N ALA A 172 -1.68 -6.41 -10.24
CA ALA A 172 -1.46 -6.35 -8.80
C ALA A 172 -2.68 -6.82 -8.02
N ASN A 173 -3.88 -6.35 -8.37
CA ASN A 173 -5.13 -6.76 -7.76
C ASN A 173 -5.40 -8.26 -7.94
N ASN A 174 -5.28 -8.76 -9.17
CA ASN A 174 -5.48 -10.19 -9.46
C ASN A 174 -4.51 -11.07 -8.67
N SER A 175 -3.23 -10.66 -8.59
CA SER A 175 -2.21 -11.40 -7.85
C SER A 175 -2.44 -11.37 -6.34
N LEU A 176 -2.75 -10.19 -5.78
CA LEU A 176 -2.91 -10.01 -4.33
C LEU A 176 -4.15 -10.72 -3.76
N TYR A 177 -5.19 -10.90 -4.55
CA TYR A 177 -6.48 -11.47 -4.10
C TYR A 177 -6.86 -12.76 -4.81
N ALA A 178 -5.93 -13.42 -5.51
CA ALA A 178 -6.18 -14.61 -6.32
C ALA A 178 -7.40 -14.45 -7.25
N SER A 179 -7.59 -13.25 -7.80
CA SER A 179 -8.68 -12.92 -8.72
C SER A 179 -8.28 -13.20 -10.17
N HIS A 180 -9.26 -13.31 -11.04
CA HIS A 180 -9.10 -13.49 -12.49
C HIS A 180 -9.93 -12.47 -13.27
N ALA A 181 -10.10 -11.28 -12.71
CA ALA A 181 -10.82 -10.19 -13.35
C ALA A 181 -10.14 -9.79 -14.67
N LYS A 182 -10.96 -9.51 -15.69
CA LYS A 182 -10.48 -9.17 -17.03
C LYS A 182 -10.19 -7.68 -17.19
N CYS A 183 -10.75 -6.86 -16.33
CA CYS A 183 -10.55 -5.40 -16.29
C CYS A 183 -10.81 -4.86 -14.88
N ILE A 184 -10.42 -3.62 -14.63
CA ILE A 184 -10.60 -2.96 -13.33
C ILE A 184 -12.09 -2.86 -12.96
N TYR A 185 -12.96 -2.61 -13.91
CA TYR A 185 -14.41 -2.60 -13.66
C TYR A 185 -14.90 -3.92 -13.06
N ASP A 186 -14.51 -5.05 -13.67
CA ASP A 186 -14.91 -6.38 -13.19
C ASP A 186 -14.34 -6.67 -11.80
N PHE A 187 -13.07 -6.28 -11.56
CA PHE A 187 -12.42 -6.46 -10.26
C PHE A 187 -13.15 -5.68 -9.15
N ASN A 188 -13.43 -4.41 -9.37
CA ASN A 188 -14.10 -3.56 -8.39
C ASN A 188 -15.50 -4.07 -8.04
N ARG A 189 -16.23 -4.56 -9.02
CA ARG A 189 -17.56 -5.13 -8.79
C ARG A 189 -17.55 -6.47 -8.06
N GLN A 190 -16.50 -7.26 -8.18
CA GLN A 190 -16.33 -8.49 -7.39
C GLN A 190 -15.93 -8.19 -5.92
N SER A 191 -15.40 -7.00 -5.67
CA SER A 191 -14.93 -6.55 -4.35
C SER A 191 -15.99 -5.81 -3.54
N SER A 192 -17.22 -5.69 -4.06
CA SER A 192 -18.33 -4.92 -3.48
C SER A 192 -19.29 -5.78 -2.64
#